data_cb86045b505c545d5041585881b93d7c
#
_entry.id   cb86045b505c545d5041585881b93d7c
#
_cell.length_a   1.000
_cell.length_b   1.000
_cell.length_c   1.000
_cell.angle_alpha   90.00
_cell.angle_beta   90.00
_cell.angle_gamma   90.00
#
_symmetry.space_group_name_H-M   'P 1'
#
loop_
_entity.id
_entity.type
_entity.pdbx_description
1 polymer ?
#
loop_
_entity_poly.entity_id
_entity_poly.type
_entity_poly.pdbx_seq_one_letter_code
_entity_poly.pdbx_strand_id
1 'polypeptide(L)'
;MLLWSYPLRLKSQNSQKAISILQAEERKQHCRIAMLVTELSSGKRIVDYRRNCRMIPASLTKLITTASALRIHGPEACFRTEIGYTGSIHNKELYGDLVVLGSGDPSIDSHYIAEDSIRFKTFVCETVSRAGITRIRGKIIVDASVFRPADSSSSWLYEDLGEYYGASLYGFNIHDNRIDIYLRNEGNKILLHHMQPSEVEIELINELKPGEKNSWHINGAPGEKKRRLRGTLLTKRRREMRCMMDIPDPAGYIATAIRKQLQKEGVKIEGPSEARYDYLPEWHGSVKFLSFYHSRSLEQLVRETNRRSINLWAEAFMNCLDENIPKSFDGGYNRLLQYWETVDQFDPKQISLFDGSGLSPKNRITPNLLEVVLLEMGNRKKADNAVFYNSLPLAGQEGSVQHFTTPQSMKARLKSGSMFGVQGYAGYAQIGGKDVTIVLLANDFVNVQSMRKTMLEALQTLSGETEQHKKSDSYHKRKSRSTKRKKS
;
A
#
# COMPACT_ATOMS: atom_id res chain seq x y z
N MET A 1 0.84 -28.74 44.63
CA MET A 1 1.82 -28.63 43.51
C MET A 1 1.29 -29.07 42.15
N LEU A 2 0.01 -29.41 41.99
CA LEU A 2 -0.59 -29.98 40.75
C LEU A 2 -1.44 -28.98 39.91
N LEU A 3 -1.70 -27.77 40.40
CA LEU A 3 -2.58 -26.81 39.75
C LEU A 3 -1.87 -25.85 38.75
N TRP A 4 -0.54 -25.79 38.71
CA TRP A 4 0.21 -24.88 37.82
C TRP A 4 0.68 -25.54 36.51
N SER A 5 0.63 -26.85 36.40
CA SER A 5 1.06 -27.59 35.20
C SER A 5 -0.03 -27.72 34.13
N TYR A 6 -1.29 -27.56 34.50
CA TYR A 6 -2.44 -27.76 33.61
C TYR A 6 -2.52 -26.71 32.45
N PRO A 7 -2.37 -25.39 32.71
CA PRO A 7 -2.44 -24.38 31.62
C PRO A 7 -1.24 -24.41 30.68
N LEU A 8 -0.06 -24.81 31.13
CA LEU A 8 1.13 -24.96 30.29
C LEU A 8 1.02 -26.17 29.34
N ARG A 9 0.44 -27.28 29.82
CA ARG A 9 0.20 -28.50 29.03
C ARG A 9 -0.85 -28.28 27.95
N LEU A 10 -1.94 -27.56 28.24
CA LEU A 10 -2.97 -27.19 27.27
C LEU A 10 -2.44 -26.26 26.16
N LYS A 11 -1.61 -25.26 26.51
CA LYS A 11 -0.98 -24.35 25.54
C LYS A 11 -0.04 -25.09 24.58
N SER A 12 0.73 -26.06 25.07
CA SER A 12 1.57 -26.93 24.25
C SER A 12 0.75 -27.80 23.30
N GLN A 13 -0.38 -28.32 23.77
CA GLN A 13 -1.30 -29.14 22.96
C GLN A 13 -1.96 -28.33 21.84
N ASN A 14 -2.43 -27.10 22.11
CA ASN A 14 -3.03 -26.23 21.10
C ASN A 14 -2.03 -25.81 20.02
N SER A 15 -0.78 -25.57 20.39
CA SER A 15 0.30 -25.24 19.43
C SER A 15 0.57 -26.42 18.49
N GLN A 16 0.69 -27.65 19.03
CA GLN A 16 0.88 -28.86 18.22
C GLN A 16 -0.31 -29.14 17.30
N LYS A 17 -1.52 -28.94 17.80
CA LYS A 17 -2.75 -29.10 17.00
C LYS A 17 -2.83 -28.08 15.86
N ALA A 18 -2.51 -26.81 16.14
CA ALA A 18 -2.46 -25.77 15.10
C ALA A 18 -1.43 -26.10 14.00
N ILE A 19 -0.22 -26.55 14.39
CA ILE A 19 0.80 -27.00 13.43
C ILE A 19 0.30 -28.20 12.61
N SER A 20 -0.35 -29.17 13.24
CA SER A 20 -0.89 -30.34 12.53
C SER A 20 -1.95 -29.98 11.48
N ILE A 21 -2.79 -28.97 11.77
CA ILE A 21 -3.77 -28.43 10.81
C ILE A 21 -3.04 -27.85 9.58
N LEU A 22 -2.00 -27.04 9.80
CA LEU A 22 -1.21 -26.46 8.72
C LEU A 22 -0.48 -27.52 7.89
N GLN A 23 0.12 -28.53 8.54
CA GLN A 23 0.78 -29.66 7.88
C GLN A 23 -0.18 -30.50 7.02
N ALA A 24 -1.41 -30.66 7.45
CA ALA A 24 -2.44 -31.37 6.67
C ALA A 24 -2.74 -30.61 5.36
N GLU A 25 -2.84 -29.28 5.42
CA GLU A 25 -3.08 -28.45 4.23
C GLU A 25 -1.84 -28.39 3.32
N GLU A 26 -0.62 -28.35 3.89
CA GLU A 26 0.64 -28.44 3.10
C GLU A 26 0.67 -29.71 2.25
N ARG A 27 0.35 -30.87 2.85
CA ARG A 27 0.29 -32.14 2.11
C ARG A 27 -0.80 -32.16 1.05
N LYS A 28 -1.96 -31.56 1.35
CA LYS A 28 -3.11 -31.52 0.46
C LYS A 28 -2.87 -30.65 -0.77
N GLN A 29 -2.19 -29.50 -0.61
CA GLN A 29 -1.97 -28.54 -1.68
C GLN A 29 -0.53 -28.53 -2.22
N HIS A 30 0.37 -29.37 -1.70
CA HIS A 30 1.80 -29.40 -2.05
C HIS A 30 2.46 -28.01 -1.91
N CYS A 31 2.13 -27.31 -0.84
CA CYS A 31 2.56 -25.93 -0.60
C CYS A 31 3.49 -25.85 0.62
N ARG A 32 3.96 -24.64 0.92
CA ARG A 32 4.77 -24.34 2.11
C ARG A 32 4.03 -23.36 3.01
N ILE A 33 3.93 -23.72 4.31
CA ILE A 33 3.33 -22.84 5.33
C ILE A 33 4.35 -22.62 6.45
N ALA A 34 4.41 -21.42 6.98
CA ALA A 34 5.19 -21.08 8.17
C ALA A 34 4.31 -20.33 9.17
N MET A 35 4.53 -20.59 10.45
CA MET A 35 3.82 -19.92 11.52
C MET A 35 4.73 -19.65 12.72
N LEU A 36 4.82 -18.39 13.13
CA LEU A 36 5.45 -17.98 14.38
C LEU A 36 4.43 -17.25 15.24
N VAL A 37 4.47 -17.56 16.52
CA VAL A 37 3.72 -16.82 17.55
C VAL A 37 4.62 -16.64 18.77
N THR A 38 4.90 -15.39 19.13
CA THR A 38 5.84 -15.06 20.21
C THR A 38 5.20 -14.07 21.18
N GLU A 39 5.34 -14.34 22.48
CA GLU A 39 4.86 -13.46 23.54
C GLU A 39 5.74 -12.21 23.61
N LEU A 40 5.14 -11.02 23.50
CA LEU A 40 5.85 -9.74 23.47
C LEU A 40 6.61 -9.44 24.75
N SER A 41 6.06 -9.81 25.92
CA SER A 41 6.65 -9.45 27.21
C SER A 41 7.90 -10.27 27.57
N SER A 42 7.99 -11.52 27.09
CA SER A 42 9.03 -12.47 27.47
C SER A 42 9.92 -12.93 26.32
N GLY A 43 9.54 -12.62 25.06
CA GLY A 43 10.20 -13.18 23.87
C GLY A 43 10.00 -14.69 23.70
N LYS A 44 9.14 -15.33 24.54
CA LYS A 44 8.92 -16.77 24.49
C LYS A 44 8.09 -17.15 23.27
N ARG A 45 8.63 -18.01 22.40
CA ARG A 45 7.89 -18.59 21.28
C ARG A 45 6.85 -19.58 21.77
N ILE A 46 5.60 -19.38 21.32
CA ILE A 46 4.45 -20.25 21.57
C ILE A 46 4.30 -21.23 20.40
N VAL A 47 4.54 -20.75 19.17
CA VAL A 47 4.60 -21.55 17.95
C VAL A 47 5.87 -21.20 17.21
N ASP A 48 6.62 -22.21 16.78
CA ASP A 48 7.82 -22.09 15.96
C ASP A 48 7.74 -23.15 14.84
N TYR A 49 7.16 -22.76 13.69
CA TYR A 49 7.02 -23.65 12.56
C TYR A 49 7.63 -23.01 11.30
N ARG A 50 8.75 -23.58 10.83
CA ARG A 50 9.50 -23.16 9.61
C ARG A 50 9.99 -21.71 9.65
N ARG A 51 10.45 -21.21 10.78
CA ARG A 51 10.90 -19.81 10.97
C ARG A 51 11.95 -19.31 9.96
N ASN A 52 12.84 -20.20 9.50
CA ASN A 52 13.97 -19.84 8.62
C ASN A 52 13.69 -20.11 7.13
N CYS A 53 12.45 -20.52 6.79
CA CYS A 53 12.08 -20.75 5.38
C CYS A 53 12.00 -19.41 4.63
N ARG A 54 12.76 -19.25 3.55
CA ARG A 54 12.66 -18.07 2.67
C ARG A 54 11.37 -18.14 1.86
N MET A 55 10.51 -17.18 2.04
CA MET A 55 9.16 -17.14 1.47
C MET A 55 8.90 -15.81 0.77
N ILE A 56 7.99 -15.80 -0.19
CA ILE A 56 7.46 -14.59 -0.80
C ILE A 56 6.52 -13.94 0.21
N PRO A 57 6.78 -12.68 0.64
CA PRO A 57 6.00 -12.00 1.65
C PRO A 57 4.71 -11.36 1.11
N ALA A 58 4.64 -11.10 -0.21
CA ALA A 58 3.67 -10.18 -0.78
C ALA A 58 3.62 -8.86 0.04
N SER A 59 2.45 -8.26 0.21
CA SER A 59 2.31 -6.97 0.94
C SER A 59 2.67 -7.01 2.44
N LEU A 60 3.15 -8.13 3.00
CA LEU A 60 3.77 -8.11 4.33
C LEU A 60 5.11 -7.38 4.32
N THR A 61 5.75 -7.20 3.16
CA THR A 61 6.90 -6.32 2.95
C THR A 61 6.65 -4.93 3.52
N LYS A 62 5.42 -4.41 3.38
CA LYS A 62 5.04 -3.08 3.89
C LYS A 62 5.23 -2.91 5.39
N LEU A 63 5.20 -3.99 6.18
CA LEU A 63 5.52 -3.92 7.61
C LEU A 63 6.97 -3.48 7.83
N ILE A 64 7.90 -4.00 7.02
CA ILE A 64 9.31 -3.63 7.09
C ILE A 64 9.49 -2.20 6.59
N THR A 65 8.91 -1.88 5.43
CA THR A 65 9.01 -0.55 4.81
C THR A 65 8.46 0.55 5.71
N THR A 66 7.25 0.36 6.26
CA THR A 66 6.60 1.37 7.12
C THR A 66 7.28 1.49 8.48
N ALA A 67 7.77 0.39 9.06
CA ALA A 67 8.57 0.44 10.28
C ALA A 67 9.88 1.21 10.05
N SER A 68 10.57 0.96 8.92
CA SER A 68 11.80 1.68 8.55
C SER A 68 11.56 3.18 8.38
N ALA A 69 10.49 3.54 7.66
CA ALA A 69 10.15 4.95 7.46
C ALA A 69 9.89 5.68 8.77
N LEU A 70 9.11 5.08 9.69
CA LEU A 70 8.85 5.66 11.01
C LEU A 70 10.11 5.78 11.86
N ARG A 71 11.03 4.81 11.79
CA ARG A 71 12.28 4.81 12.54
C ARG A 71 13.29 5.84 12.05
N ILE A 72 13.39 6.01 10.75
CA ILE A 72 14.39 6.88 10.12
C ILE A 72 13.92 8.33 10.08
N HIS A 73 12.65 8.58 9.75
CA HIS A 73 12.12 9.93 9.57
C HIS A 73 11.28 10.44 10.75
N GLY A 74 10.75 9.55 11.58
CA GLY A 74 9.81 9.89 12.66
C GLY A 74 8.36 10.06 12.18
N PRO A 75 7.36 9.96 13.09
CA PRO A 75 5.94 9.97 12.75
C PRO A 75 5.43 11.33 12.24
N GLU A 76 6.05 12.43 12.66
CA GLU A 76 5.67 13.81 12.30
C GLU A 76 6.26 14.27 10.96
N ALA A 77 7.16 13.48 10.34
CA ALA A 77 7.73 13.82 9.05
C ALA A 77 6.64 13.98 7.99
N CYS A 78 6.85 14.88 7.05
CA CYS A 78 5.97 15.11 5.91
C CYS A 78 6.78 15.33 4.63
N PHE A 79 6.19 15.03 3.49
CA PHE A 79 6.72 15.43 2.20
C PHE A 79 6.48 16.92 2.01
N ARG A 80 7.44 17.61 1.35
CA ARG A 80 7.38 19.04 1.08
C ARG A 80 7.60 19.30 -0.40
N THR A 81 6.52 19.50 -1.14
CA THR A 81 6.56 19.91 -2.54
C THR A 81 6.72 21.44 -2.63
N GLU A 82 7.67 21.90 -3.41
CA GLU A 82 8.08 23.29 -3.46
C GLU A 82 7.52 23.98 -4.71
N ILE A 83 6.92 25.15 -4.54
CA ILE A 83 6.43 26.01 -5.62
C ILE A 83 7.35 27.22 -5.71
N GLY A 84 7.92 27.45 -6.88
CA GLY A 84 8.89 28.50 -7.09
C GLY A 84 8.93 28.99 -8.54
N TYR A 85 10.00 29.72 -8.86
CA TYR A 85 10.22 30.24 -10.20
C TYR A 85 11.73 30.39 -10.50
N THR A 86 12.09 30.39 -11.77
CA THR A 86 13.39 30.81 -12.27
C THR A 86 13.31 32.25 -12.79
N GLY A 87 14.46 32.92 -12.90
CA GLY A 87 14.53 34.30 -13.42
C GLY A 87 14.09 35.36 -12.40
N SER A 88 13.23 36.31 -12.80
CA SER A 88 12.85 37.46 -11.98
C SER A 88 11.41 37.91 -12.19
N ILE A 89 10.82 38.54 -11.15
CA ILE A 89 9.47 39.10 -11.21
C ILE A 89 9.61 40.64 -11.24
N HIS A 90 9.05 41.27 -12.29
CA HIS A 90 9.00 42.73 -12.44
C HIS A 90 7.61 43.14 -12.95
N ASN A 91 7.03 44.19 -12.37
CA ASN A 91 5.73 44.74 -12.78
C ASN A 91 4.63 43.69 -12.94
N LYS A 92 4.54 42.74 -12.00
CA LYS A 92 3.60 41.61 -12.00
C LYS A 92 3.81 40.58 -13.15
N GLU A 93 4.95 40.64 -13.84
CA GLU A 93 5.33 39.68 -14.86
C GLU A 93 6.51 38.84 -14.40
N LEU A 94 6.44 37.56 -14.58
CA LEU A 94 7.52 36.60 -14.36
C LEU A 94 8.34 36.45 -15.65
N TYR A 95 9.56 36.94 -15.65
CA TYR A 95 10.57 36.75 -16.70
C TYR A 95 11.38 35.48 -16.40
N GLY A 96 10.73 34.35 -16.57
CA GLY A 96 11.23 33.01 -16.27
C GLY A 96 10.10 32.00 -16.20
N ASP A 97 10.39 30.83 -15.64
CA ASP A 97 9.46 29.70 -15.55
C ASP A 97 8.79 29.65 -14.17
N LEU A 98 7.52 29.28 -14.10
CA LEU A 98 6.89 28.80 -12.89
C LEU A 98 7.27 27.34 -12.68
N VAL A 99 7.74 26.99 -11.49
CA VAL A 99 8.32 25.69 -11.19
C VAL A 99 7.61 25.04 -10.01
N VAL A 100 7.31 23.75 -10.13
CA VAL A 100 6.92 22.87 -9.03
C VAL A 100 8.01 21.82 -8.89
N LEU A 101 8.71 21.77 -7.75
CA LEU A 101 9.67 20.71 -7.45
C LEU A 101 8.99 19.61 -6.65
N GLY A 102 8.84 18.44 -7.26
CA GLY A 102 8.29 17.26 -6.63
C GLY A 102 9.21 16.74 -5.52
N SER A 103 8.62 16.31 -4.42
CA SER A 103 9.30 15.71 -3.27
C SER A 103 9.18 14.20 -3.20
N GLY A 104 8.54 13.59 -4.20
CA GLY A 104 8.14 12.18 -4.14
C GLY A 104 6.88 11.92 -3.32
N ASP A 105 6.15 12.96 -2.89
CA ASP A 105 4.88 12.83 -2.16
C ASP A 105 3.88 11.96 -2.94
N PRO A 106 3.51 10.77 -2.43
CA PRO A 106 2.57 9.90 -3.12
C PRO A 106 1.11 10.24 -2.85
N SER A 107 0.85 11.23 -1.97
CA SER A 107 -0.46 11.47 -1.35
C SER A 107 -1.16 12.73 -1.85
N ILE A 108 -0.56 13.48 -2.79
CA ILE A 108 -1.16 14.70 -3.35
C ILE A 108 -2.52 14.37 -3.97
N ASP A 109 -3.57 15.05 -3.53
CA ASP A 109 -4.97 14.86 -3.97
C ASP A 109 -5.42 13.39 -3.98
N SER A 110 -4.91 12.57 -3.03
CA SER A 110 -5.18 11.15 -2.94
C SER A 110 -6.65 10.83 -2.68
N HIS A 111 -7.13 9.74 -3.27
CA HIS A 111 -8.46 9.17 -3.03
C HIS A 111 -8.61 8.54 -1.62
N TYR A 112 -7.51 8.36 -0.90
CA TYR A 112 -7.48 7.74 0.43
C TYR A 112 -7.46 8.75 1.57
N ILE A 113 -7.29 10.04 1.27
CA ILE A 113 -7.29 11.14 2.22
C ILE A 113 -8.60 11.91 2.09
N ALA A 114 -9.19 12.27 3.23
CA ALA A 114 -10.42 13.08 3.25
C ALA A 114 -10.20 14.45 2.60
N GLU A 115 -11.25 14.99 1.95
CA GLU A 115 -11.22 16.24 1.19
C GLU A 115 -11.27 17.49 2.11
N ASP A 116 -10.48 17.53 3.17
CA ASP A 116 -10.38 18.67 4.09
C ASP A 116 -9.21 19.63 3.78
N SER A 117 -8.47 19.37 2.70
CA SER A 117 -7.33 20.17 2.24
C SER A 117 -7.61 20.83 0.88
N ILE A 118 -6.96 21.98 0.67
CA ILE A 118 -7.01 22.65 -0.64
C ILE A 118 -6.38 21.73 -1.68
N ARG A 119 -7.06 21.51 -2.81
CA ARG A 119 -6.54 20.74 -3.94
C ARG A 119 -5.24 21.36 -4.46
N PHE A 120 -4.27 20.52 -4.79
CA PHE A 120 -2.91 20.96 -5.16
C PHE A 120 -2.91 22.00 -6.29
N LYS A 121 -3.67 21.76 -7.36
CA LYS A 121 -3.81 22.72 -8.47
C LYS A 121 -4.30 24.09 -7.99
N THR A 122 -5.29 24.13 -7.12
CA THR A 122 -5.82 25.38 -6.52
C THR A 122 -4.76 26.05 -5.67
N PHE A 123 -4.03 25.30 -4.84
CA PHE A 123 -2.95 25.82 -4.02
C PHE A 123 -1.86 26.53 -4.86
N VAL A 124 -1.46 25.93 -5.99
CA VAL A 124 -0.49 26.54 -6.91
C VAL A 124 -1.04 27.84 -7.49
N CYS A 125 -2.29 27.86 -7.96
CA CYS A 125 -2.92 29.06 -8.52
C CYS A 125 -3.04 30.19 -7.48
N GLU A 126 -3.44 29.89 -6.25
CA GLU A 126 -3.45 30.87 -5.17
C GLU A 126 -2.05 31.39 -4.82
N THR A 127 -1.03 30.54 -4.91
CA THR A 127 0.37 30.95 -4.69
C THR A 127 0.81 31.96 -5.74
N VAL A 128 0.51 31.71 -7.03
CA VAL A 128 0.77 32.65 -8.13
C VAL A 128 0.02 33.98 -7.94
N SER A 129 -1.26 33.88 -7.54
CA SER A 129 -2.08 35.08 -7.26
C SER A 129 -1.52 35.91 -6.10
N ARG A 130 -1.12 35.28 -4.99
CA ARG A 130 -0.51 35.94 -3.83
C ARG A 130 0.83 36.61 -4.18
N ALA A 131 1.59 36.02 -5.11
CA ALA A 131 2.81 36.64 -5.64
C ALA A 131 2.52 37.81 -6.58
N GLY A 132 1.25 38.10 -6.91
CA GLY A 132 0.82 39.17 -7.80
C GLY A 132 1.18 38.94 -9.27
N ILE A 133 1.47 37.71 -9.69
CA ILE A 133 1.89 37.38 -11.05
C ILE A 133 0.66 37.31 -11.97
N THR A 134 0.62 38.20 -12.97
CA THR A 134 -0.45 38.24 -14.00
C THR A 134 0.02 37.77 -15.38
N ARG A 135 1.33 37.62 -15.57
CA ARG A 135 1.93 37.09 -16.79
C ARG A 135 3.16 36.25 -16.49
N ILE A 136 3.29 35.11 -17.16
CA ILE A 136 4.45 34.22 -17.15
C ILE A 136 5.01 34.17 -18.57
N ARG A 137 6.26 34.69 -18.76
CA ARG A 137 6.95 34.72 -20.05
C ARG A 137 7.51 33.34 -20.44
N GLY A 138 7.87 32.53 -19.44
CA GLY A 138 8.41 31.19 -19.62
C GLY A 138 7.37 30.10 -19.55
N LYS A 139 7.82 28.95 -19.10
CA LYS A 139 7.08 27.67 -19.03
C LYS A 139 6.40 27.46 -17.67
N ILE A 140 5.51 26.46 -17.62
CA ILE A 140 5.09 25.80 -16.38
C ILE A 140 5.83 24.48 -16.30
N ILE A 141 6.75 24.33 -15.34
CA ILE A 141 7.58 23.13 -15.19
C ILE A 141 7.18 22.39 -13.92
N VAL A 142 6.87 21.10 -14.04
CA VAL A 142 6.76 20.18 -12.90
C VAL A 142 7.95 19.24 -12.93
N ASP A 143 8.80 19.36 -11.95
CA ASP A 143 10.02 18.57 -11.83
C ASP A 143 9.75 17.32 -10.98
N ALA A 144 9.98 16.17 -11.56
CA ALA A 144 9.84 14.85 -10.96
C ALA A 144 11.19 14.12 -10.83
N SER A 145 12.30 14.88 -10.89
CA SER A 145 13.67 14.33 -10.93
C SER A 145 14.21 13.87 -9.58
N VAL A 146 13.48 14.08 -8.48
CA VAL A 146 13.91 13.65 -7.14
C VAL A 146 14.05 12.14 -7.00
N PHE A 147 13.34 11.36 -7.81
CA PHE A 147 13.52 9.91 -7.94
C PHE A 147 14.11 9.53 -9.28
N ARG A 148 14.92 8.46 -9.29
CA ARG A 148 15.30 7.82 -10.55
C ARG A 148 14.07 7.18 -11.19
N PRO A 149 13.83 7.39 -12.49
CA PRO A 149 12.68 6.79 -13.15
C PRO A 149 12.71 5.26 -13.07
N ALA A 150 11.58 4.66 -12.70
CA ALA A 150 11.21 3.26 -12.91
C ALA A 150 12.07 2.13 -12.28
N ASP A 151 12.86 2.39 -11.22
CA ASP A 151 13.70 1.34 -10.61
C ASP A 151 12.90 0.17 -10.01
N SER A 152 11.82 0.43 -9.27
CA SER A 152 11.05 -0.62 -8.59
C SER A 152 10.19 -1.48 -9.52
N SER A 153 9.64 -0.91 -10.59
CA SER A 153 8.77 -1.62 -11.52
C SER A 153 9.49 -2.67 -12.39
N SER A 154 10.82 -2.64 -12.47
CA SER A 154 11.63 -3.58 -13.27
C SER A 154 11.51 -5.04 -12.83
N SER A 155 11.05 -5.29 -11.61
CA SER A 155 10.87 -6.62 -11.03
C SER A 155 9.42 -7.08 -10.98
N TRP A 156 8.45 -6.23 -11.39
CA TRP A 156 7.02 -6.54 -11.39
C TRP A 156 6.62 -7.38 -12.60
N LEU A 157 5.52 -8.09 -12.47
CA LEU A 157 4.98 -8.84 -13.59
C LEU A 157 4.38 -7.89 -14.63
N TYR A 158 4.51 -8.23 -15.91
CA TYR A 158 3.93 -7.43 -16.99
C TYR A 158 2.41 -7.23 -16.85
N GLU A 159 1.72 -8.21 -16.27
CA GLU A 159 0.29 -8.18 -16.01
C GLU A 159 -0.12 -7.19 -14.90
N ASP A 160 0.83 -6.76 -14.06
CA ASP A 160 0.60 -5.75 -13.03
C ASP A 160 0.85 -4.32 -13.53
N LEU A 161 1.62 -4.17 -14.63
CA LEU A 161 1.94 -2.87 -15.21
C LEU A 161 0.73 -2.29 -15.95
N GLY A 162 0.37 -1.06 -15.61
CA GLY A 162 -0.84 -0.38 -16.12
C GLY A 162 -2.05 -0.49 -15.20
N GLU A 163 -2.08 -1.47 -14.28
CA GLU A 163 -3.07 -1.55 -13.21
C GLU A 163 -2.83 -0.45 -12.17
N TYR A 164 -3.90 0.05 -11.54
CA TYR A 164 -3.79 1.12 -10.53
C TYR A 164 -2.90 0.75 -9.33
N TYR A 165 -2.84 -0.54 -8.96
CA TYR A 165 -1.99 -1.04 -7.89
C TYR A 165 -0.55 -1.28 -8.32
N GLY A 166 -0.28 -1.34 -9.63
CA GLY A 166 1.01 -1.39 -10.27
C GLY A 166 1.43 -0.04 -10.86
N ALA A 167 0.84 1.07 -10.40
CA ALA A 167 1.23 2.40 -10.81
C ALA A 167 2.69 2.69 -10.43
N SER A 168 3.46 3.18 -11.39
CA SER A 168 4.85 3.55 -11.19
C SER A 168 4.98 4.75 -10.26
N LEU A 169 6.06 4.76 -9.47
CA LEU A 169 6.45 5.88 -8.63
C LEU A 169 7.23 6.91 -9.45
N TYR A 170 6.89 8.18 -9.28
CA TYR A 170 7.59 9.31 -9.86
C TYR A 170 8.01 10.30 -8.77
N GLY A 171 8.92 11.20 -9.07
CA GLY A 171 9.28 12.28 -8.14
C GLY A 171 8.14 13.28 -7.88
N PHE A 172 7.12 13.30 -8.75
CA PHE A 172 5.84 13.96 -8.53
C PHE A 172 4.70 12.98 -8.79
N ASN A 173 3.82 12.78 -7.81
CA ASN A 173 2.67 11.89 -7.90
C ASN A 173 1.40 12.67 -7.53
N ILE A 174 0.25 12.28 -8.08
CA ILE A 174 -1.05 12.91 -7.81
C ILE A 174 -2.19 11.91 -8.05
N HIS A 175 -3.28 12.02 -7.27
CA HIS A 175 -4.44 11.12 -7.39
C HIS A 175 -4.08 9.64 -7.23
N ASP A 176 -3.04 9.32 -6.40
CA ASP A 176 -2.47 7.96 -6.27
C ASP A 176 -1.94 7.40 -7.59
N ASN A 177 -1.55 8.26 -8.53
CA ASN A 177 -1.23 7.93 -9.92
C ASN A 177 -2.31 7.04 -10.56
N ARG A 178 -3.59 7.31 -10.28
CA ARG A 178 -4.75 6.50 -10.69
C ARG A 178 -5.76 7.30 -11.50
N ILE A 179 -6.25 6.69 -12.57
CA ILE A 179 -7.39 7.14 -13.36
C ILE A 179 -8.56 6.17 -13.18
N ASP A 180 -9.74 6.71 -12.98
CA ASP A 180 -11.00 5.98 -13.07
C ASP A 180 -11.56 6.07 -14.49
N ILE A 181 -11.78 4.93 -15.12
CA ILE A 181 -12.38 4.80 -16.45
C ILE A 181 -13.81 4.32 -16.30
N TYR A 182 -14.73 5.03 -16.89
CA TYR A 182 -16.14 4.66 -16.90
C TYR A 182 -16.53 4.14 -18.28
N LEU A 183 -17.00 2.90 -18.32
CA LEU A 183 -17.31 2.15 -19.53
C LEU A 183 -18.81 1.89 -19.60
N ARG A 184 -19.39 1.98 -20.81
CA ARG A 184 -20.80 1.64 -21.07
C ARG A 184 -20.91 0.45 -22.00
N ASN A 185 -21.89 -0.40 -21.71
CA ASN A 185 -22.28 -1.47 -22.61
C ASN A 185 -23.36 -0.96 -23.59
N GLU A 186 -23.02 -0.94 -24.85
CA GLU A 186 -23.94 -0.58 -25.97
C GLU A 186 -24.08 -1.79 -26.89
N GLY A 187 -25.05 -2.67 -26.56
CA GLY A 187 -25.28 -3.92 -27.27
C GLY A 187 -24.13 -4.91 -27.11
N ASN A 188 -23.37 -5.17 -28.14
CA ASN A 188 -22.22 -6.10 -28.12
C ASN A 188 -20.86 -5.41 -27.96
N LYS A 189 -20.84 -4.10 -27.66
CA LYS A 189 -19.60 -3.33 -27.52
C LYS A 189 -19.52 -2.66 -26.17
N ILE A 190 -18.32 -2.65 -25.61
CA ILE A 190 -17.99 -1.85 -24.42
C ILE A 190 -17.29 -0.58 -24.87
N LEU A 191 -17.91 0.58 -24.62
CA LEU A 191 -17.39 1.87 -25.04
C LEU A 191 -16.89 2.68 -23.84
N LEU A 192 -15.84 3.48 -24.05
CA LEU A 192 -15.40 4.48 -23.08
C LEU A 192 -16.46 5.59 -23.02
N HIS A 193 -16.97 5.86 -21.82
CA HIS A 193 -17.89 6.97 -21.57
C HIS A 193 -17.17 8.23 -21.13
N HIS A 194 -16.39 8.14 -20.03
CA HIS A 194 -15.52 9.22 -19.56
C HIS A 194 -14.39 8.67 -18.68
N MET A 195 -13.44 9.55 -18.35
CA MET A 195 -12.32 9.27 -17.44
C MET A 195 -12.25 10.36 -16.37
N GLN A 196 -11.72 10.02 -15.21
CA GLN A 196 -11.44 10.95 -14.11
C GLN A 196 -10.03 10.72 -13.55
N PRO A 197 -9.12 11.71 -13.62
CA PRO A 197 -9.29 13.03 -14.24
C PRO A 197 -9.42 12.97 -15.77
N SER A 198 -10.20 13.89 -16.34
CA SER A 198 -10.50 13.92 -17.81
C SER A 198 -9.36 14.47 -18.64
N GLU A 199 -8.45 15.24 -18.03
CA GLU A 199 -7.35 15.93 -18.71
C GLU A 199 -6.09 15.08 -18.93
N VAL A 200 -6.07 13.85 -18.40
CA VAL A 200 -4.93 12.93 -18.58
C VAL A 200 -4.88 12.45 -20.03
N GLU A 201 -3.74 12.65 -20.68
CA GLU A 201 -3.51 12.20 -22.04
C GLU A 201 -3.14 10.72 -22.08
N ILE A 202 -4.03 9.89 -22.62
CA ILE A 202 -3.85 8.45 -22.78
C ILE A 202 -4.37 7.99 -24.15
N GLU A 203 -3.60 7.09 -24.78
CA GLU A 203 -4.05 6.28 -25.91
C GLU A 203 -4.64 4.96 -25.37
N LEU A 204 -5.97 4.91 -25.22
CA LEU A 204 -6.64 3.72 -24.72
C LEU A 204 -7.06 2.78 -25.88
N ILE A 205 -6.45 1.59 -25.92
CA ILE A 205 -6.86 0.50 -26.82
C ILE A 205 -7.84 -0.38 -26.04
N ASN A 206 -9.12 -0.26 -26.39
CA ASN A 206 -10.18 -1.01 -25.73
C ASN A 206 -10.55 -2.26 -26.53
N GLU A 207 -10.15 -3.44 -26.03
CA GLU A 207 -10.44 -4.76 -26.59
C GLU A 207 -11.40 -5.56 -25.67
N LEU A 208 -12.12 -4.89 -24.78
CA LEU A 208 -13.08 -5.54 -23.89
C LEU A 208 -14.30 -6.08 -24.65
N LYS A 209 -14.76 -7.24 -24.18
CA LYS A 209 -15.97 -7.89 -24.68
C LYS A 209 -17.02 -8.03 -23.57
N PRO A 210 -18.32 -7.97 -23.89
CA PRO A 210 -19.37 -8.37 -22.94
C PRO A 210 -19.19 -9.84 -22.50
N GLY A 211 -19.42 -10.10 -21.21
CA GLY A 211 -19.26 -11.45 -20.65
C GLY A 211 -20.14 -11.72 -19.44
N GLU A 212 -20.09 -12.96 -18.94
CA GLU A 212 -20.86 -13.39 -17.77
C GLU A 212 -20.18 -13.09 -16.43
N LYS A 213 -18.89 -12.77 -16.47
CA LYS A 213 -18.05 -12.43 -15.30
C LYS A 213 -17.05 -11.35 -15.66
N ASN A 214 -16.55 -10.66 -14.63
CA ASN A 214 -15.43 -9.75 -14.77
C ASN A 214 -14.13 -10.56 -14.84
N SER A 215 -13.43 -10.44 -15.97
CA SER A 215 -12.12 -11.05 -16.19
C SER A 215 -11.34 -10.12 -17.14
N TRP A 216 -10.98 -8.95 -16.64
CA TRP A 216 -10.29 -7.92 -17.43
C TRP A 216 -8.99 -7.50 -16.73
N HIS A 217 -8.07 -7.00 -17.50
CA HIS A 217 -6.82 -6.42 -17.03
C HIS A 217 -6.38 -5.30 -17.96
N ILE A 218 -5.54 -4.42 -17.46
CA ILE A 218 -4.93 -3.32 -18.20
C ILE A 218 -3.43 -3.57 -18.28
N ASN A 219 -2.84 -3.32 -19.43
CA ASN A 219 -1.41 -3.40 -19.62
C ASN A 219 -0.87 -2.13 -20.26
N GLY A 220 0.33 -1.72 -19.83
CA GLY A 220 1.08 -0.63 -20.42
C GLY A 220 2.42 -0.47 -19.73
N ALA A 221 3.47 -0.13 -20.48
CA ALA A 221 4.78 0.11 -19.90
C ALA A 221 4.81 1.43 -19.11
N PRO A 222 5.64 1.52 -18.05
CA PRO A 222 5.88 2.77 -17.34
C PRO A 222 6.31 3.89 -18.29
N GLY A 223 5.75 5.09 -18.10
CA GLY A 223 6.05 6.27 -18.94
C GLY A 223 5.42 6.27 -20.33
N GLU A 224 4.91 5.15 -20.83
CA GLU A 224 4.19 5.12 -22.10
C GLU A 224 2.74 5.58 -21.92
N LYS A 225 2.25 6.47 -22.82
CA LYS A 225 0.84 6.92 -22.80
C LYS A 225 -0.16 5.85 -23.27
N LYS A 226 0.32 4.75 -23.83
CA LYS A 226 -0.51 3.68 -24.38
C LYS A 226 -0.94 2.71 -23.29
N ARG A 227 -2.25 2.47 -23.17
CA ARG A 227 -2.85 1.48 -22.28
C ARG A 227 -3.78 0.56 -23.06
N ARG A 228 -3.65 -0.73 -22.83
CA ARG A 228 -4.47 -1.75 -23.50
C ARG A 228 -5.37 -2.45 -22.49
N LEU A 229 -6.67 -2.36 -22.69
CA LEU A 229 -7.71 -2.92 -21.86
C LEU A 229 -8.28 -4.18 -22.53
N ARG A 230 -8.10 -5.35 -21.90
CA ARG A 230 -8.47 -6.67 -22.45
C ARG A 230 -9.33 -7.47 -21.51
N GLY A 231 -10.10 -8.41 -22.08
CA GLY A 231 -10.88 -9.40 -21.33
C GLY A 231 -12.38 -9.23 -21.44
N THR A 232 -13.10 -9.63 -20.38
CA THR A 232 -14.56 -9.58 -20.37
C THR A 232 -15.09 -8.77 -19.20
N LEU A 233 -16.20 -8.05 -19.44
CA LEU A 233 -16.95 -7.33 -18.40
C LEU A 233 -18.35 -7.90 -18.27
N LEU A 234 -18.80 -8.06 -17.00
CA LEU A 234 -20.16 -8.46 -16.68
C LEU A 234 -21.14 -7.36 -17.02
N THR A 235 -22.00 -7.58 -18.00
CA THR A 235 -22.90 -6.57 -18.55
C THR A 235 -24.36 -6.71 -18.11
N LYS A 236 -24.73 -7.84 -17.48
CA LYS A 236 -26.13 -8.21 -17.19
C LYS A 236 -26.89 -7.28 -16.23
N ARG A 237 -26.22 -6.43 -15.43
CA ARG A 237 -26.86 -5.65 -14.35
C ARG A 237 -26.52 -4.16 -14.28
N ARG A 238 -25.54 -3.67 -15.04
CA ARG A 238 -25.09 -2.27 -14.95
C ARG A 238 -24.89 -1.68 -16.34
N ARG A 239 -25.46 -0.48 -16.56
CA ARG A 239 -25.23 0.28 -17.80
C ARG A 239 -23.83 0.91 -17.81
N GLU A 240 -23.28 1.23 -16.65
CA GLU A 240 -21.97 1.84 -16.48
C GLU A 240 -21.10 1.02 -15.54
N MET A 241 -19.85 0.83 -15.89
CA MET A 241 -18.86 0.04 -15.17
C MET A 241 -17.61 0.88 -14.99
N ARG A 242 -17.01 0.81 -13.79
CA ARG A 242 -15.78 1.52 -13.45
C ARG A 242 -14.62 0.54 -13.46
N CYS A 243 -13.55 0.90 -14.18
CA CYS A 243 -12.24 0.27 -14.14
C CYS A 243 -11.22 1.30 -13.63
N MET A 244 -10.10 0.85 -13.11
CA MET A 244 -9.04 1.72 -12.60
C MET A 244 -7.73 1.36 -13.27
N MET A 245 -6.97 2.39 -13.70
CA MET A 245 -5.64 2.21 -14.27
C MET A 245 -4.67 3.26 -13.76
N ASP A 246 -3.39 3.11 -14.06
CA ASP A 246 -2.36 4.06 -13.68
C ASP A 246 -2.37 5.34 -14.56
N ILE A 247 -1.79 6.44 -13.99
CA ILE A 247 -1.43 7.66 -14.74
C ILE A 247 0.01 7.48 -15.23
N PRO A 248 0.27 7.43 -16.54
CA PRO A 248 1.61 7.18 -17.07
C PRO A 248 2.57 8.38 -16.91
N ASP A 249 2.06 9.59 -16.81
CA ASP A 249 2.82 10.84 -16.68
C ASP A 249 2.10 11.82 -15.75
N PRO A 250 2.18 11.63 -14.42
CA PRO A 250 1.49 12.49 -13.46
C PRO A 250 2.03 13.92 -13.44
N ALA A 251 3.34 14.13 -13.70
CA ALA A 251 3.94 15.45 -13.74
C ALA A 251 3.51 16.25 -14.97
N GLY A 252 3.49 15.63 -16.16
CA GLY A 252 3.00 16.27 -17.39
C GLY A 252 1.51 16.60 -17.34
N TYR A 253 0.72 15.67 -16.75
CA TYR A 253 -0.71 15.92 -16.52
C TYR A 253 -0.93 17.18 -15.67
N ILE A 254 -0.29 17.27 -14.48
CA ILE A 254 -0.53 18.41 -13.57
C ILE A 254 0.07 19.71 -14.11
N ALA A 255 1.21 19.69 -14.81
CA ALA A 255 1.76 20.86 -15.45
C ALA A 255 0.76 21.48 -16.44
N THR A 256 0.13 20.62 -17.26
CA THR A 256 -0.91 21.05 -18.22
C THR A 256 -2.17 21.55 -17.50
N ALA A 257 -2.60 20.88 -16.43
CA ALA A 257 -3.77 21.26 -15.66
C ALA A 257 -3.58 22.60 -14.92
N ILE A 258 -2.38 22.85 -14.33
CA ILE A 258 -2.03 24.14 -13.72
C ILE A 258 -2.05 25.25 -14.77
N ARG A 259 -1.42 25.04 -15.93
CA ARG A 259 -1.41 26.03 -17.02
C ARG A 259 -2.81 26.43 -17.46
N LYS A 260 -3.68 25.45 -17.72
CA LYS A 260 -5.08 25.68 -18.10
C LYS A 260 -5.86 26.45 -17.02
N GLN A 261 -5.64 26.12 -15.75
CA GLN A 261 -6.34 26.79 -14.65
C GLN A 261 -5.89 28.23 -14.48
N LEU A 262 -4.57 28.51 -14.49
CA LEU A 262 -4.02 29.87 -14.43
C LEU A 262 -4.52 30.73 -15.60
N GLN A 263 -4.57 30.18 -16.81
CA GLN A 263 -5.13 30.88 -17.99
C GLN A 263 -6.61 31.23 -17.82
N LYS A 264 -7.40 30.28 -17.23
CA LYS A 264 -8.80 30.53 -16.90
C LYS A 264 -8.98 31.63 -15.86
N GLU A 265 -8.02 31.80 -14.96
CA GLU A 265 -7.97 32.86 -13.95
C GLU A 265 -7.38 34.17 -14.45
N GLY A 266 -7.08 34.25 -15.75
CA GLY A 266 -6.62 35.48 -16.43
C GLY A 266 -5.10 35.67 -16.45
N VAL A 267 -4.30 34.71 -15.99
CA VAL A 267 -2.83 34.78 -16.10
C VAL A 267 -2.42 34.49 -17.55
N LYS A 268 -1.67 35.40 -18.15
CA LYS A 268 -1.11 35.21 -19.51
C LYS A 268 0.13 34.32 -19.43
N ILE A 269 0.17 33.21 -20.18
CA ILE A 269 1.29 32.26 -20.19
C ILE A 269 1.76 32.03 -21.60
N GLU A 270 3.04 32.41 -21.89
CA GLU A 270 3.60 32.36 -23.25
C GLU A 270 4.22 31.00 -23.56
N GLY A 271 4.92 30.39 -22.61
CA GLY A 271 5.59 29.10 -22.79
C GLY A 271 4.66 27.88 -22.65
N PRO A 272 5.13 26.70 -23.03
CA PRO A 272 4.41 25.43 -22.83
C PRO A 272 4.40 24.97 -21.38
N SER A 273 3.64 23.91 -21.07
CA SER A 273 3.81 23.09 -19.88
C SER A 273 4.78 21.94 -20.15
N GLU A 274 5.59 21.57 -19.17
CA GLU A 274 6.67 20.58 -19.28
C GLU A 274 6.80 19.76 -17.99
N ALA A 275 6.99 18.44 -18.12
CA ALA A 275 7.49 17.59 -17.04
C ALA A 275 9.00 17.41 -17.18
N ARG A 276 9.71 17.40 -16.05
CA ARG A 276 11.16 17.14 -16.02
C ARG A 276 11.45 15.93 -15.17
N TYR A 277 12.29 15.02 -15.69
CA TYR A 277 12.68 13.78 -15.02
C TYR A 277 14.18 13.69 -14.77
N ASP A 278 14.99 14.54 -15.39
CA ASP A 278 16.43 14.58 -15.21
C ASP A 278 16.80 15.59 -14.12
N TYR A 279 17.57 15.15 -13.13
CA TYR A 279 18.06 16.02 -12.06
C TYR A 279 19.21 16.89 -12.55
N LEU A 280 19.05 18.21 -12.48
CA LEU A 280 20.02 19.21 -12.89
C LEU A 280 20.37 20.11 -11.70
N PRO A 281 21.49 19.86 -10.98
CA PRO A 281 21.83 20.57 -9.73
C PRO A 281 21.88 22.09 -9.88
N GLU A 282 22.51 22.62 -10.93
CA GLU A 282 22.64 24.06 -11.17
C GLU A 282 21.28 24.74 -11.41
N TRP A 283 20.40 24.04 -12.16
CA TRP A 283 19.04 24.56 -12.39
C TRP A 283 18.21 24.55 -11.10
N HIS A 284 18.29 23.48 -10.29
CA HIS A 284 17.63 23.44 -8.99
C HIS A 284 18.12 24.56 -8.07
N GLY A 285 19.42 24.85 -8.05
CA GLY A 285 20.02 25.96 -7.30
C GLY A 285 19.57 27.36 -7.77
N SER A 286 19.02 27.49 -8.98
CA SER A 286 18.49 28.74 -9.52
C SER A 286 17.04 29.03 -9.16
N VAL A 287 16.29 28.04 -8.62
CA VAL A 287 14.87 28.19 -8.28
C VAL A 287 14.70 29.04 -7.02
N LYS A 288 13.86 30.05 -7.11
CA LYS A 288 13.43 30.91 -5.99
C LYS A 288 12.05 30.49 -5.53
N PHE A 289 11.87 30.30 -4.23
CA PHE A 289 10.63 29.74 -3.67
C PHE A 289 9.56 30.80 -3.43
N LEU A 290 8.30 30.43 -3.69
CA LEU A 290 7.09 31.19 -3.39
C LEU A 290 6.32 30.58 -2.23
N SER A 291 6.21 29.26 -2.20
CA SER A 291 5.44 28.54 -1.18
C SER A 291 5.83 27.06 -1.13
N PHE A 292 5.33 26.38 -0.09
CA PHE A 292 5.53 24.94 0.14
C PHE A 292 4.18 24.26 0.37
N TYR A 293 3.97 23.15 -0.32
CA TYR A 293 2.82 22.28 -0.09
C TYR A 293 3.27 21.07 0.74
N HIS A 294 2.61 20.84 1.88
CA HIS A 294 2.96 19.76 2.81
C HIS A 294 1.95 18.62 2.70
N SER A 295 2.45 17.39 2.69
CA SER A 295 1.62 16.21 2.86
C SER A 295 1.02 16.14 4.27
N ARG A 296 0.16 15.15 4.52
CA ARG A 296 -0.14 14.69 5.87
C ARG A 296 1.12 14.10 6.52
N SER A 297 1.11 13.97 7.86
CA SER A 297 2.21 13.36 8.59
C SER A 297 2.44 11.90 8.17
N LEU A 298 3.68 11.43 8.32
CA LEU A 298 4.04 10.04 8.03
C LEU A 298 3.20 9.05 8.86
N GLU A 299 2.82 9.41 10.10
CA GLU A 299 1.87 8.64 10.91
C GLU A 299 0.57 8.36 10.14
N GLN A 300 -0.05 9.41 9.57
CA GLN A 300 -1.31 9.29 8.84
C GLN A 300 -1.13 8.49 7.55
N LEU A 301 -0.03 8.74 6.83
CA LEU A 301 0.28 8.03 5.60
C LEU A 301 0.56 6.53 5.86
N VAL A 302 1.34 6.19 6.88
CA VAL A 302 1.62 4.80 7.29
C VAL A 302 0.34 4.07 7.68
N ARG A 303 -0.56 4.75 8.41
CA ARG A 303 -1.86 4.18 8.79
C ARG A 303 -2.67 3.76 7.57
N GLU A 304 -2.86 4.63 6.59
CA GLU A 304 -3.62 4.29 5.39
C GLU A 304 -2.88 3.24 4.53
N THR A 305 -1.55 3.31 4.45
CA THR A 305 -0.72 2.32 3.73
C THR A 305 -0.90 0.92 4.29
N ASN A 306 -0.83 0.75 5.61
CA ASN A 306 -0.98 -0.57 6.23
C ASN A 306 -2.43 -1.06 6.19
N ARG A 307 -3.40 -0.16 6.41
CA ARG A 307 -4.83 -0.48 6.41
C ARG A 307 -5.34 -0.89 5.03
N ARG A 308 -4.97 -0.15 3.98
CA ARG A 308 -5.47 -0.33 2.61
C ARG A 308 -4.50 -1.08 1.72
N SER A 309 -3.27 -1.29 2.20
CA SER A 309 -2.20 -1.95 1.42
C SER A 309 -1.78 -1.18 0.17
N ILE A 310 -1.61 0.14 0.26
CA ILE A 310 -1.29 1.02 -0.87
C ILE A 310 0.15 0.79 -1.32
N ASN A 311 0.33 0.35 -2.57
CA ASN A 311 1.65 0.03 -3.11
C ASN A 311 2.46 1.30 -3.38
N LEU A 312 1.92 2.27 -4.12
CA LEU A 312 2.60 3.52 -4.48
C LEU A 312 3.22 4.22 -3.26
N TRP A 313 2.48 4.27 -2.14
CA TRP A 313 2.96 4.93 -0.94
C TRP A 313 4.11 4.16 -0.28
N ALA A 314 4.04 2.83 -0.28
CA ALA A 314 5.14 2.01 0.23
C ALA A 314 6.41 2.13 -0.65
N GLU A 315 6.25 2.25 -1.97
CA GLU A 315 7.39 2.55 -2.85
C GLU A 315 7.99 3.91 -2.55
N ALA A 316 7.16 4.95 -2.34
CA ALA A 316 7.63 6.28 -1.96
C ALA A 316 8.39 6.25 -0.63
N PHE A 317 7.88 5.55 0.37
CA PHE A 317 8.58 5.43 1.67
C PHE A 317 9.93 4.75 1.50
N MET A 318 10.01 3.64 0.74
CA MET A 318 11.27 2.93 0.52
C MET A 318 12.30 3.84 -0.19
N ASN A 319 11.91 4.51 -1.26
CA ASN A 319 12.82 5.39 -2.01
C ASN A 319 13.24 6.61 -1.18
N CYS A 320 12.35 7.15 -0.33
CA CYS A 320 12.66 8.29 0.53
C CYS A 320 13.66 7.99 1.63
N LEU A 321 13.95 6.72 1.95
CA LEU A 321 15.03 6.36 2.86
C LEU A 321 16.41 6.68 2.29
N ASP A 322 16.56 6.74 0.95
CA ASP A 322 17.80 7.20 0.31
C ASP A 322 18.07 8.67 0.64
N GLU A 323 19.27 8.96 1.11
CA GLU A 323 19.73 10.31 1.45
C GLU A 323 20.26 11.07 0.23
N ASN A 324 20.54 10.36 -0.87
CA ASN A 324 21.06 10.97 -2.10
C ASN A 324 19.92 11.53 -2.97
N ILE A 325 20.28 12.40 -3.89
CA ILE A 325 19.39 12.91 -4.94
C ILE A 325 20.11 12.72 -6.30
N PRO A 326 19.47 12.12 -7.28
CA PRO A 326 18.12 11.50 -7.23
C PRO A 326 18.11 10.24 -6.37
N LYS A 327 17.03 10.09 -5.60
CA LYS A 327 16.78 8.96 -4.71
C LYS A 327 16.45 7.70 -5.52
N SER A 328 16.78 6.54 -4.95
CA SER A 328 16.60 5.24 -5.61
C SER A 328 16.09 4.18 -4.64
N PHE A 329 15.52 3.10 -5.18
CA PHE A 329 15.20 1.91 -4.41
C PHE A 329 16.45 1.31 -3.74
N ASP A 330 17.54 1.18 -4.48
CA ASP A 330 18.78 0.56 -3.95
C ASP A 330 19.36 1.38 -2.79
N GLY A 331 19.38 2.72 -2.91
CA GLY A 331 19.82 3.60 -1.82
C GLY A 331 18.92 3.48 -0.60
N GLY A 332 17.60 3.48 -0.80
CA GLY A 332 16.62 3.29 0.27
C GLY A 332 16.71 1.91 0.93
N TYR A 333 16.89 0.85 0.14
CA TYR A 333 17.06 -0.51 0.66
C TYR A 333 18.36 -0.66 1.46
N ASN A 334 19.47 -0.09 0.99
CA ASN A 334 20.73 -0.07 1.72
C ASN A 334 20.57 0.67 3.07
N ARG A 335 19.88 1.82 3.08
CA ARG A 335 19.62 2.56 4.30
C ARG A 335 18.74 1.78 5.29
N LEU A 336 17.74 1.06 4.78
CA LEU A 336 16.91 0.14 5.56
C LEU A 336 17.79 -0.93 6.23
N LEU A 337 18.66 -1.61 5.48
CA LEU A 337 19.55 -2.64 6.02
C LEU A 337 20.47 -2.08 7.09
N GLN A 338 21.14 -0.95 6.84
CA GLN A 338 21.99 -0.26 7.81
C GLN A 338 21.29 0.01 9.15
N TYR A 339 20.02 0.45 9.09
CA TYR A 339 19.24 0.65 10.30
C TYR A 339 18.95 -0.66 11.03
N TRP A 340 18.41 -1.66 10.32
CA TRP A 340 18.00 -2.91 10.97
C TRP A 340 19.14 -3.78 11.44
N GLU A 341 20.34 -3.68 10.85
CA GLU A 341 21.56 -4.34 11.36
C GLU A 341 21.96 -3.86 12.75
N THR A 342 21.47 -2.71 13.22
CA THR A 342 21.66 -2.26 14.61
C THR A 342 20.70 -2.93 15.59
N VAL A 343 19.68 -3.64 15.10
CA VAL A 343 18.67 -4.33 15.92
C VAL A 343 19.11 -5.77 16.17
N ASP A 344 19.07 -6.18 17.43
CA ASP A 344 19.46 -7.54 17.83
C ASP A 344 18.63 -8.60 17.07
N GLN A 345 19.28 -9.69 16.71
CA GLN A 345 18.74 -10.83 15.95
C GLN A 345 18.31 -10.52 14.48
N PHE A 346 18.49 -9.29 13.99
CA PHE A 346 18.31 -9.03 12.58
C PHE A 346 19.50 -9.58 11.77
N ASP A 347 19.21 -10.40 10.76
CA ASP A 347 20.21 -10.96 9.86
C ASP A 347 19.86 -10.56 8.41
N PRO A 348 20.69 -9.71 7.75
CA PRO A 348 20.44 -9.25 6.39
C PRO A 348 20.40 -10.37 5.34
N LYS A 349 20.94 -11.56 5.65
CA LYS A 349 20.84 -12.73 4.78
C LYS A 349 19.42 -13.32 4.71
N GLN A 350 18.57 -12.96 5.63
CA GLN A 350 17.19 -13.44 5.71
C GLN A 350 16.19 -12.61 4.88
N ILE A 351 16.66 -11.53 4.24
CA ILE A 351 15.85 -10.60 3.44
C ILE A 351 16.49 -10.34 2.09
N SER A 352 15.65 -10.26 1.07
CA SER A 352 16.03 -9.80 -0.28
C SER A 352 14.80 -9.13 -0.87
N LEU A 353 14.83 -7.81 -1.02
CA LEU A 353 13.73 -7.02 -1.57
C LEU A 353 14.10 -6.45 -2.94
N PHE A 354 13.11 -6.31 -3.77
CA PHE A 354 13.15 -5.73 -5.11
C PHE A 354 12.14 -4.58 -5.25
N ASP A 355 11.33 -4.36 -4.22
CA ASP A 355 10.41 -3.24 -4.11
C ASP A 355 10.04 -2.98 -2.64
N GLY A 356 9.43 -1.84 -2.36
CA GLY A 356 8.97 -1.46 -1.03
C GLY A 356 7.57 -1.99 -0.67
N SER A 357 6.79 -2.38 -1.66
CA SER A 357 5.37 -2.74 -1.49
C SER A 357 5.11 -4.24 -1.33
N GLY A 358 6.01 -5.07 -1.84
CA GLY A 358 5.82 -6.52 -1.91
C GLY A 358 5.05 -6.98 -3.15
N LEU A 359 4.96 -6.16 -4.19
CA LEU A 359 4.34 -6.53 -5.47
C LEU A 359 5.27 -7.46 -6.26
N SER A 360 6.58 -7.28 -6.14
CA SER A 360 7.57 -8.12 -6.81
C SER A 360 7.50 -9.58 -6.32
N PRO A 361 7.30 -10.56 -7.22
CA PRO A 361 7.36 -11.98 -6.87
C PRO A 361 8.79 -12.46 -6.56
N LYS A 362 9.81 -11.62 -6.78
CA LYS A 362 11.22 -11.91 -6.45
C LYS A 362 11.53 -11.66 -4.97
N ASN A 363 10.75 -10.89 -4.24
CA ASN A 363 10.96 -10.65 -2.81
C ASN A 363 11.04 -11.94 -2.02
N ARG A 364 12.00 -12.02 -1.11
CA ARG A 364 12.17 -13.16 -0.18
C ARG A 364 12.49 -12.64 1.22
N ILE A 365 11.73 -13.13 2.19
CA ILE A 365 12.03 -12.94 3.63
C ILE A 365 11.89 -14.26 4.37
N THR A 366 12.48 -14.35 5.55
CA THR A 366 12.12 -15.43 6.48
C THR A 366 11.02 -14.94 7.43
N PRO A 367 10.14 -15.83 7.92
CA PRO A 367 9.21 -15.50 9.00
C PRO A 367 9.91 -14.96 10.25
N ASN A 368 11.12 -15.47 10.57
CA ASN A 368 11.93 -15.02 11.68
C ASN A 368 12.30 -13.54 11.58
N LEU A 369 12.75 -13.08 10.40
CA LEU A 369 13.08 -11.67 10.19
C LEU A 369 11.86 -10.76 10.39
N LEU A 370 10.71 -11.16 9.85
CA LEU A 370 9.47 -10.38 10.04
C LEU A 370 9.05 -10.35 11.50
N GLU A 371 9.24 -11.46 12.23
CA GLU A 371 9.03 -11.51 13.69
C GLU A 371 9.94 -10.54 14.44
N VAL A 372 11.25 -10.46 14.09
CA VAL A 372 12.20 -9.50 14.68
C VAL A 372 11.70 -8.06 14.50
N VAL A 373 11.24 -7.69 13.31
CA VAL A 373 10.66 -6.37 13.06
C VAL A 373 9.43 -6.11 13.94
N LEU A 374 8.53 -7.08 14.06
CA LEU A 374 7.34 -6.95 14.90
C LEU A 374 7.68 -6.87 16.38
N LEU A 375 8.68 -7.61 16.86
CA LEU A 375 9.13 -7.56 18.26
C LEU A 375 9.72 -6.19 18.59
N GLU A 376 10.61 -5.64 17.73
CA GLU A 376 11.18 -4.30 17.89
C GLU A 376 10.10 -3.22 17.90
N MET A 377 9.12 -3.31 17.01
CA MET A 377 7.99 -2.37 16.93
C MET A 377 6.89 -2.65 17.97
N GLY A 378 6.98 -3.72 18.74
CA GLY A 378 5.97 -4.13 19.71
C GLY A 378 5.94 -3.33 21.01
N ASN A 379 7.02 -2.61 21.37
CA ASN A 379 7.09 -1.80 22.58
C ASN A 379 6.32 -0.47 22.42
N ARG A 380 5.03 -0.49 22.66
CA ARG A 380 4.11 0.65 22.49
C ARG A 380 4.37 1.88 23.36
N LYS A 381 5.39 1.85 24.25
CA LYS A 381 5.82 3.02 25.04
C LYS A 381 6.60 4.04 24.20
N LYS A 382 7.21 3.61 23.09
CA LYS A 382 7.84 4.50 22.12
C LYS A 382 6.76 5.04 21.17
N ALA A 383 6.79 6.32 20.82
CA ALA A 383 5.75 6.97 20.02
C ALA A 383 5.60 6.34 18.62
N ASP A 384 6.69 6.14 17.91
CA ASP A 384 6.72 5.50 16.58
C ASP A 384 6.20 4.05 16.61
N ASN A 385 6.47 3.29 17.67
CA ASN A 385 5.93 1.95 17.87
C ASN A 385 4.41 1.98 18.08
N ALA A 386 3.91 2.95 18.86
CA ALA A 386 2.47 3.12 19.07
C ALA A 386 1.78 3.45 17.73
N VAL A 387 2.37 4.33 16.92
CA VAL A 387 1.90 4.66 15.57
C VAL A 387 1.88 3.42 14.70
N PHE A 388 2.97 2.66 14.63
CA PHE A 388 3.05 1.43 13.85
C PHE A 388 1.99 0.41 14.28
N TYR A 389 1.87 0.12 15.58
CA TYR A 389 0.87 -0.79 16.12
C TYR A 389 -0.55 -0.38 15.73
N ASN A 390 -0.89 0.91 15.88
CA ASN A 390 -2.22 1.45 15.57
C ASN A 390 -2.49 1.55 14.06
N SER A 391 -1.48 1.55 13.22
CA SER A 391 -1.62 1.53 11.76
C SER A 391 -2.15 0.21 11.22
N LEU A 392 -2.02 -0.89 11.98
CA LEU A 392 -2.46 -2.20 11.56
C LEU A 392 -3.98 -2.36 11.73
N PRO A 393 -4.71 -2.78 10.68
CA PRO A 393 -6.16 -2.92 10.74
C PRO A 393 -6.61 -4.06 11.66
N LEU A 394 -7.77 -3.87 12.29
CA LEU A 394 -8.42 -4.91 13.10
C LEU A 394 -8.98 -6.01 12.19
N ALA A 395 -8.56 -7.25 12.43
CA ALA A 395 -9.04 -8.42 11.69
C ALA A 395 -10.57 -8.62 11.85
N GLY A 396 -11.24 -8.90 10.74
CA GLY A 396 -12.69 -9.04 10.70
C GLY A 396 -13.47 -7.72 10.72
N GLN A 397 -12.80 -6.56 10.73
CA GLN A 397 -13.46 -5.25 10.85
C GLN A 397 -12.98 -4.24 9.80
N GLU A 398 -11.68 -4.14 9.54
CA GLU A 398 -11.10 -3.04 8.81
C GLU A 398 -10.21 -3.47 7.63
N GLY A 399 -10.12 -2.60 6.63
CA GLY A 399 -9.13 -2.63 5.57
C GLY A 399 -8.99 -3.97 4.87
N SER A 400 -7.77 -4.35 4.55
CA SER A 400 -7.46 -5.57 3.78
C SER A 400 -7.72 -6.89 4.54
N VAL A 401 -8.02 -6.82 5.85
CA VAL A 401 -8.33 -7.99 6.70
C VAL A 401 -9.79 -8.02 7.17
N GLN A 402 -10.67 -7.18 6.64
CA GLN A 402 -12.09 -7.10 7.05
C GLN A 402 -12.85 -8.43 6.92
N HIS A 403 -12.43 -9.32 6.01
CA HIS A 403 -13.03 -10.64 5.79
C HIS A 403 -12.28 -11.79 6.47
N PHE A 404 -11.23 -11.49 7.23
CA PHE A 404 -10.47 -12.46 8.00
C PHE A 404 -10.86 -12.38 9.47
N THR A 405 -12.00 -13.01 9.81
CA THR A 405 -12.64 -12.90 11.12
C THR A 405 -12.00 -13.84 12.14
N THR A 406 -10.99 -13.33 12.88
CA THR A 406 -10.39 -14.04 14.01
C THR A 406 -11.33 -14.06 15.22
N PRO A 407 -11.10 -14.96 16.22
CA PRO A 407 -11.81 -14.90 17.49
C PRO A 407 -11.76 -13.50 18.11
N GLN A 408 -12.88 -13.03 18.64
CA GLN A 408 -12.98 -11.67 19.20
C GLN A 408 -12.02 -11.47 20.39
N SER A 409 -11.79 -12.53 21.16
CA SER A 409 -10.82 -12.55 22.28
C SER A 409 -9.39 -12.25 21.83
N MET A 410 -9.04 -12.52 20.58
CA MET A 410 -7.70 -12.28 20.04
C MET A 410 -7.40 -10.80 19.78
N LYS A 411 -8.41 -9.94 19.59
CA LYS A 411 -8.23 -8.51 19.25
C LYS A 411 -7.11 -8.28 18.23
N ALA A 412 -7.07 -9.11 17.19
CA ALA A 412 -5.95 -9.19 16.27
C ALA A 412 -5.85 -7.96 15.37
N ARG A 413 -4.68 -7.32 15.33
CA ARG A 413 -4.30 -6.27 14.38
C ARG A 413 -3.29 -6.85 13.40
N LEU A 414 -3.69 -7.04 12.16
CA LEU A 414 -2.90 -7.80 11.19
C LEU A 414 -2.79 -7.07 9.86
N LYS A 415 -1.60 -7.07 9.28
CA LYS A 415 -1.40 -6.79 7.86
C LYS A 415 -1.62 -8.07 7.08
N SER A 416 -2.29 -7.99 5.93
CA SER A 416 -2.38 -9.08 4.97
C SER A 416 -1.37 -8.92 3.83
N GLY A 417 -0.93 -10.05 3.27
CA GLY A 417 -0.19 -10.13 2.01
C GLY A 417 -0.84 -11.19 1.12
N SER A 418 -1.08 -10.87 -0.15
CA SER A 418 -1.71 -11.80 -1.08
C SER A 418 -1.26 -11.53 -2.52
N MET A 419 -0.90 -12.58 -3.22
CA MET A 419 -0.75 -12.65 -4.68
C MET A 419 -1.04 -14.07 -5.14
N PHE A 420 -0.90 -14.37 -6.43
CA PHE A 420 -1.13 -15.73 -6.92
C PHE A 420 -0.24 -16.74 -6.17
N GLY A 421 -0.85 -17.77 -5.58
CA GLY A 421 -0.16 -18.79 -4.78
C GLY A 421 0.46 -18.32 -3.47
N VAL A 422 0.22 -17.08 -3.04
CA VAL A 422 0.77 -16.50 -1.80
C VAL A 422 -0.33 -15.91 -0.93
N GLN A 423 -0.32 -16.24 0.36
CA GLN A 423 -1.18 -15.64 1.37
C GLN A 423 -0.40 -15.48 2.67
N GLY A 424 -0.54 -14.33 3.33
CA GLY A 424 0.08 -14.11 4.63
C GLY A 424 -0.71 -13.16 5.51
N TYR A 425 -0.50 -13.29 6.82
CA TYR A 425 -1.00 -12.40 7.86
C TYR A 425 0.10 -12.22 8.91
N ALA A 426 0.40 -10.99 9.27
CA ALA A 426 1.39 -10.72 10.30
C ALA A 426 1.03 -9.45 11.10
N GLY A 427 1.38 -9.42 12.38
CA GLY A 427 1.08 -8.33 13.29
C GLY A 427 0.94 -8.78 14.73
N TYR A 428 -0.06 -8.25 15.42
CA TYR A 428 -0.23 -8.42 16.86
C TYR A 428 -1.59 -9.00 17.21
N ALA A 429 -1.65 -9.79 18.31
CA ALA A 429 -2.90 -10.33 18.83
C ALA A 429 -2.81 -10.57 20.34
N GLN A 430 -3.93 -10.99 20.94
CA GLN A 430 -3.99 -11.50 22.30
C GLN A 430 -4.30 -12.99 22.30
N ILE A 431 -3.50 -13.79 23.00
CA ILE A 431 -3.74 -15.23 23.21
C ILE A 431 -3.62 -15.54 24.69
N GLY A 432 -4.75 -15.99 25.27
CA GLY A 432 -4.81 -16.28 26.71
C GLY A 432 -4.44 -15.07 27.57
N GLY A 433 -4.90 -13.88 27.20
CA GLY A 433 -4.65 -12.61 27.90
C GLY A 433 -3.25 -12.04 27.74
N LYS A 434 -2.40 -12.62 26.89
CA LYS A 434 -1.03 -12.14 26.62
C LYS A 434 -0.95 -11.53 25.24
N ASP A 435 -0.25 -10.40 25.12
CA ASP A 435 0.06 -9.78 23.82
C ASP A 435 1.13 -10.63 23.12
N VAL A 436 0.89 -10.94 21.84
CA VAL A 436 1.77 -11.77 21.02
C VAL A 436 1.99 -11.14 19.65
N THR A 437 3.12 -11.45 19.02
CA THR A 437 3.30 -11.31 17.57
C THR A 437 2.74 -12.55 16.86
N ILE A 438 2.23 -12.37 15.64
CA ILE A 438 1.82 -13.45 14.75
C ILE A 438 2.50 -13.21 13.41
N VAL A 439 3.15 -14.24 12.87
CA VAL A 439 3.60 -14.31 11.47
C VAL A 439 3.07 -15.62 10.89
N LEU A 440 2.21 -15.54 9.88
CA LEU A 440 1.60 -16.69 9.22
C LEU A 440 1.70 -16.49 7.71
N LEU A 441 2.46 -17.34 7.03
CA LEU A 441 2.78 -17.27 5.61
C LEU A 441 2.50 -18.60 4.93
N ALA A 442 1.91 -18.58 3.73
CA ALA A 442 1.80 -19.72 2.83
C ALA A 442 2.19 -19.34 1.42
N ASN A 443 2.96 -20.20 0.77
CA ASN A 443 3.39 -20.05 -0.63
C ASN A 443 3.10 -21.34 -1.40
N ASP A 444 2.96 -21.20 -2.73
CA ASP A 444 2.86 -22.29 -3.69
C ASP A 444 1.56 -23.11 -3.60
N PHE A 445 0.50 -22.56 -2.99
CA PHE A 445 -0.81 -23.20 -2.92
C PHE A 445 -1.68 -22.86 -4.15
N VAL A 446 -2.70 -23.71 -4.41
CA VAL A 446 -3.63 -23.55 -5.54
C VAL A 446 -4.96 -22.95 -5.09
N ASN A 447 -5.49 -23.38 -3.94
CA ASN A 447 -6.82 -22.96 -3.48
C ASN A 447 -6.72 -21.94 -2.32
N VAL A 448 -6.91 -20.67 -2.65
CA VAL A 448 -6.84 -19.56 -1.69
C VAL A 448 -7.93 -19.62 -0.62
N GLN A 449 -9.13 -20.09 -0.94
CA GLN A 449 -10.23 -20.18 0.03
C GLN A 449 -9.95 -21.25 1.08
N SER A 450 -9.46 -22.45 0.65
CA SER A 450 -9.02 -23.49 1.55
C SER A 450 -7.88 -23.00 2.45
N MET A 451 -6.87 -22.33 1.87
CA MET A 451 -5.75 -21.80 2.62
C MET A 451 -6.16 -20.79 3.70
N ARG A 452 -7.00 -19.79 3.35
CA ARG A 452 -7.51 -18.81 4.31
C ARG A 452 -8.32 -19.46 5.44
N LYS A 453 -9.14 -20.45 5.12
CA LYS A 453 -9.89 -21.22 6.12
C LYS A 453 -8.96 -21.96 7.08
N THR A 454 -7.96 -22.64 6.55
CA THR A 454 -6.97 -23.39 7.35
C THR A 454 -6.14 -22.47 8.25
N MET A 455 -5.69 -21.31 7.74
CA MET A 455 -4.99 -20.31 8.54
C MET A 455 -5.85 -19.79 9.70
N LEU A 456 -7.13 -19.54 9.45
CA LEU A 456 -8.07 -19.09 10.48
C LEU A 456 -8.31 -20.18 11.52
N GLU A 457 -8.48 -21.44 11.10
CA GLU A 457 -8.67 -22.60 11.99
C GLU A 457 -7.46 -22.82 12.90
N ALA A 458 -6.24 -22.66 12.38
CA ALA A 458 -5.02 -22.72 13.17
C ALA A 458 -4.99 -21.62 14.27
N LEU A 459 -5.36 -20.38 13.94
CA LEU A 459 -5.44 -19.28 14.91
C LEU A 459 -6.56 -19.51 15.95
N GLN A 460 -7.73 -19.99 15.54
CA GLN A 460 -8.82 -20.36 16.44
C GLN A 460 -8.41 -21.46 17.41
N THR A 461 -7.68 -22.46 16.94
CA THR A 461 -7.15 -23.53 17.76
C THR A 461 -6.20 -23.01 18.83
N LEU A 462 -5.32 -22.05 18.49
CA LEU A 462 -4.39 -21.42 19.44
C LEU A 462 -5.11 -20.58 20.51
N SER A 463 -6.21 -19.92 20.16
CA SER A 463 -7.00 -19.14 21.14
C SER A 463 -7.75 -20.01 22.16
N GLY A 464 -7.89 -21.31 21.88
CA GLY A 464 -8.69 -22.23 22.70
C GLY A 464 -10.18 -22.20 22.40
N GLU A 465 -10.62 -21.41 21.43
CA GLU A 465 -12.00 -21.38 20.95
C GLU A 465 -12.21 -22.49 19.90
N THR A 466 -12.37 -23.72 20.37
CA THR A 466 -12.76 -24.84 19.53
C THR A 466 -14.26 -24.80 19.23
N GLU A 467 -14.73 -25.53 18.19
CA GLU A 467 -16.11 -25.59 17.66
C GLU A 467 -17.25 -25.83 18.70
N GLN A 468 -16.95 -25.96 19.98
CA GLN A 468 -17.95 -26.09 21.05
C GLN A 468 -18.91 -24.88 21.11
N HIS A 469 -18.46 -23.66 20.77
CA HIS A 469 -19.34 -22.49 20.69
C HIS A 469 -20.29 -22.52 19.48
N LYS A 470 -19.92 -23.15 18.36
CA LYS A 470 -20.84 -23.31 17.22
C LYS A 470 -21.98 -24.28 17.53
N LYS A 471 -21.75 -25.28 18.41
CA LYS A 471 -22.80 -26.18 18.85
C LYS A 471 -23.74 -25.52 19.85
N SER A 472 -23.29 -24.67 20.73
CA SER A 472 -24.14 -23.91 21.67
C SER A 472 -25.04 -22.90 20.95
N ASP A 473 -24.50 -22.14 19.99
CA ASP A 473 -25.30 -21.20 19.21
C ASP A 473 -26.32 -21.88 18.27
N SER A 474 -25.96 -23.03 17.70
CA SER A 474 -26.88 -23.79 16.89
C SER A 474 -27.98 -24.44 17.75
N TYR A 475 -27.67 -24.82 19.00
CA TYR A 475 -28.63 -25.35 19.97
C TYR A 475 -29.61 -24.27 20.45
N HIS A 476 -29.11 -23.07 20.76
CA HIS A 476 -29.95 -21.92 21.11
C HIS A 476 -30.82 -21.42 19.95
N LYS A 477 -30.30 -21.39 18.71
CA LYS A 477 -31.11 -21.08 17.51
C LYS A 477 -32.15 -22.12 17.18
N ARG A 478 -31.87 -23.41 17.43
CA ARG A 478 -32.87 -24.48 17.29
C ARG A 478 -33.97 -24.41 18.37
N LYS A 479 -33.61 -24.10 19.62
CA LYS A 479 -34.55 -23.93 20.72
C LYS A 479 -35.49 -22.73 20.53
N SER A 480 -34.96 -21.61 20.05
CA SER A 480 -35.75 -20.40 19.73
C SER A 480 -36.70 -20.58 18.52
N ARG A 481 -36.35 -21.44 17.56
CA ARG A 481 -37.22 -21.76 16.42
C ARG A 481 -38.31 -22.79 16.82
N SER A 482 -38.03 -23.71 17.76
CA SER A 482 -39.03 -24.68 18.24
C SER A 482 -40.08 -24.03 19.16
N THR A 483 -39.72 -22.99 19.91
CA THR A 483 -40.67 -22.24 20.75
C THR A 483 -41.55 -21.28 19.95
N LYS A 484 -41.12 -20.80 18.78
CA LYS A 484 -41.98 -20.02 17.87
C LYS A 484 -42.98 -20.89 17.07
N ARG A 485 -42.70 -22.19 16.85
CA ARG A 485 -43.61 -23.10 16.16
C ARG A 485 -44.66 -23.72 17.07
N LYS A 486 -44.62 -23.51 18.41
CA LYS A 486 -45.65 -23.97 19.36
C LYS A 486 -46.60 -22.86 19.80
N LYS A 487 -46.50 -21.66 19.21
CA LYS A 487 -47.36 -20.50 19.49
C LYS A 487 -48.06 -19.93 18.23
N SER A 488 -48.10 -20.69 17.16
CA SER A 488 -48.94 -20.47 15.98
C SER A 488 -49.90 -21.61 15.78
#